data_7c5074c967e71778d086844fbece5121
#
_entry.id   7c5074c967e71778d086844fbece5121
#
_cell.length_a   1.000
_cell.length_b   1.000
_cell.length_c   1.000
_cell.angle_alpha   90.00
_cell.angle_beta   90.00
_cell.angle_gamma   90.00
#
_symmetry.space_group_name_H-M   'P 1'
#
loop_
_entity.id
_entity.type
_entity.pdbx_description
1 polymer ?
#
loop_
_entity_poly.entity_id
_entity_poly.type
_entity_poly.pdbx_seq_one_letter_code
_entity_poly.pdbx_strand_id
1 'polypeptide(L)' 'MAIKSKARHDLTLRSIKREIAAGRDVAYWLDKAYTHLDSGLLSEADIEEIEVLAQAYYDALDAVEEAGDPMEEIN' A
#
# COMPACT_ATOMS: atom_id res chain seq x y z
N MET A 1 -22.57 -13.80 -11.06
CA MET A 1 -21.40 -14.21 -10.36
C MET A 1 -20.17 -13.46 -10.80
N ALA A 2 -19.85 -13.48 -12.08
CA ALA A 2 -18.67 -12.78 -12.54
C ALA A 2 -18.73 -11.31 -12.24
N ILE A 3 -19.91 -10.72 -12.35
CA ILE A 3 -20.07 -9.30 -12.10
C ILE A 3 -19.77 -8.97 -10.66
N LYS A 4 -20.28 -9.80 -9.75
CA LYS A 4 -20.03 -9.57 -8.35
C LYS A 4 -18.56 -9.70 -8.00
N SER A 5 -17.88 -10.68 -8.59
CA SER A 5 -16.48 -10.89 -8.32
C SER A 5 -15.67 -9.70 -8.82
N LYS A 6 -16.02 -9.19 -10.00
CA LYS A 6 -15.31 -8.05 -10.53
C LYS A 6 -15.54 -6.82 -9.68
N ALA A 7 -16.76 -6.62 -9.22
CA ALA A 7 -17.05 -5.47 -8.38
C ALA A 7 -16.28 -5.54 -7.07
N ARG A 8 -16.20 -6.73 -6.47
CA ARG A 8 -15.44 -6.89 -5.24
C ARG A 8 -13.97 -6.63 -5.47
N HIS A 9 -13.43 -7.14 -6.57
CA HIS A 9 -12.04 -6.91 -6.91
C HIS A 9 -11.78 -5.42 -7.04
N ASP A 10 -12.62 -4.72 -7.80
CA ASP A 10 -12.40 -3.31 -8.06
C ASP A 10 -12.49 -2.48 -6.80
N LEU A 11 -13.48 -2.77 -5.96
CA LEU A 11 -13.63 -2.04 -4.73
C LEU A 11 -12.48 -2.29 -3.77
N THR A 12 -12.07 -3.54 -3.65
CA THR A 12 -10.99 -3.90 -2.75
C THR A 12 -9.69 -3.24 -3.20
N LEU A 13 -9.39 -3.34 -4.49
CA LEU A 13 -8.16 -2.76 -5.00
C LEU A 13 -8.15 -1.25 -4.82
N ARG A 14 -9.26 -0.61 -5.14
CA ARG A 14 -9.35 0.84 -5.02
C ARG A 14 -9.19 1.29 -3.57
N SER A 15 -9.82 0.56 -2.64
CA SER A 15 -9.74 0.93 -1.23
C SER A 15 -8.32 0.81 -0.72
N ILE A 16 -7.65 -0.29 -1.05
CA ILE A 16 -6.29 -0.48 -0.60
C ILE A 16 -5.37 0.58 -1.18
N LYS A 17 -5.48 0.85 -2.47
CA LYS A 17 -4.63 1.83 -3.10
C LYS A 17 -4.87 3.22 -2.50
N ARG A 18 -6.11 3.54 -2.20
CA ARG A 18 -6.43 4.84 -1.64
C ARG A 18 -5.81 5.01 -0.26
N GLU A 19 -5.93 3.98 0.60
CA GLU A 19 -5.39 4.10 1.94
C GLU A 19 -3.87 4.16 1.93
N ILE A 20 -3.24 3.37 1.09
CA ILE A 20 -1.79 3.39 1.02
C ILE A 20 -1.30 4.71 0.43
N ALA A 21 -1.97 5.22 -0.59
CA ALA A 21 -1.59 6.50 -1.18
C ALA A 21 -1.74 7.63 -0.17
N ALA A 22 -2.72 7.51 0.73
CA ALA A 22 -2.91 8.52 1.76
C ALA A 22 -1.96 8.34 2.94
N GLY A 23 -1.21 7.26 2.97
CA GLY A 23 -0.26 7.01 4.05
C GLY A 23 -0.90 6.54 5.34
N ARG A 24 -2.08 5.92 5.25
CA ARG A 24 -2.79 5.46 6.43
C ARG A 24 -2.65 3.96 6.56
N ASP A 25 -2.08 3.52 7.69
CA ASP A 25 -1.97 2.10 8.01
C ASP A 25 -1.41 1.30 6.85
N VAL A 26 -0.32 1.80 6.26
CA VAL A 26 0.23 1.21 5.04
C VAL A 26 0.58 -0.26 5.25
N ALA A 27 1.22 -0.60 6.37
CA ALA A 27 1.60 -1.98 6.61
C ALA A 27 0.37 -2.89 6.72
N TYR A 28 -0.68 -2.40 7.36
CA TYR A 28 -1.90 -3.17 7.50
C TYR A 28 -2.53 -3.43 6.13
N TRP A 29 -2.61 -2.39 5.31
CA TRP A 29 -3.25 -2.56 3.99
C TRP A 29 -2.40 -3.38 3.05
N LEU A 30 -1.07 -3.29 3.18
CA LEU A 30 -0.19 -4.10 2.39
C LEU A 30 -0.37 -5.58 2.75
N ASP A 31 -0.48 -5.88 4.05
CA ASP A 31 -0.72 -7.23 4.49
C ASP A 31 -2.07 -7.75 3.99
N LYS A 32 -3.09 -6.90 4.02
CA LYS A 32 -4.39 -7.27 3.48
C LYS A 32 -4.30 -7.58 1.99
N ALA A 33 -3.49 -6.80 1.27
CA ALA A 33 -3.33 -7.03 -0.16
C ALA A 33 -2.74 -8.41 -0.42
N TYR A 34 -1.75 -8.81 0.36
CA TYR A 34 -1.17 -10.13 0.19
C TYR A 34 -2.16 -11.24 0.55
N THR A 35 -2.98 -11.01 1.55
CA THR A 35 -4.02 -11.95 1.88
C THR A 35 -5.00 -12.12 0.72
N HIS A 36 -5.36 -11.02 0.08
CA HIS A 36 -6.27 -11.09 -1.06
C HIS A 36 -5.60 -11.72 -2.29
N LEU A 37 -4.29 -11.57 -2.40
CA LEU A 37 -3.57 -12.27 -3.46
C LEU A 37 -3.65 -13.77 -3.24
N ASP A 38 -3.44 -14.21 -2.00
CA ASP A 38 -3.52 -15.63 -1.68
C ASP A 38 -4.91 -16.19 -1.95
N SER A 39 -5.93 -15.41 -1.70
CA SER A 39 -7.30 -15.89 -1.90
C SER A 39 -7.73 -15.82 -3.37
N GLY A 40 -6.90 -15.20 -4.21
CA GLY A 40 -7.23 -15.08 -5.62
C GLY A 40 -8.07 -13.87 -5.96
N LEU A 41 -8.39 -13.03 -4.99
CA LEU A 41 -9.17 -11.83 -5.27
C LEU A 41 -8.34 -10.79 -6.00
N LEU A 42 -7.07 -10.64 -5.64
CA LEU A 42 -6.17 -9.74 -6.34
C LEU A 42 -5.15 -10.54 -7.12
N SER A 43 -4.66 -9.96 -8.22
CA SER A 43 -3.65 -10.60 -9.05
C SER A 43 -2.27 -10.05 -8.71
N GLU A 44 -1.24 -10.70 -9.26
CA GLU A 44 0.10 -10.22 -9.05
C GLU A 44 0.29 -8.83 -9.64
N ALA A 45 -0.37 -8.55 -10.75
CA ALA A 45 -0.29 -7.21 -11.33
C ALA A 45 -0.88 -6.17 -10.38
N ASP A 46 -1.98 -6.54 -9.71
CA ASP A 46 -2.57 -5.63 -8.73
C ASP A 46 -1.62 -5.39 -7.58
N ILE A 47 -0.94 -6.44 -7.13
CA ILE A 47 0.00 -6.31 -6.03
C ILE A 47 1.18 -5.42 -6.44
N GLU A 48 1.64 -5.52 -7.68
CA GLU A 48 2.72 -4.66 -8.12
C GLU A 48 2.34 -3.19 -8.03
N GLU A 49 1.12 -2.86 -8.42
CA GLU A 49 0.65 -1.49 -8.33
C GLU A 49 0.60 -1.02 -6.89
N ILE A 50 0.13 -1.90 -6.02
CA ILE A 50 0.05 -1.56 -4.61
C ILE A 50 1.46 -1.38 -4.03
N GLU A 51 2.39 -2.24 -4.42
CA GLU A 51 3.74 -2.16 -3.91
C GLU A 51 4.44 -0.88 -4.35
N VAL A 52 4.15 -0.41 -5.56
CA VAL A 52 4.71 0.85 -6.00
C VAL A 52 4.26 1.99 -5.10
N LEU A 53 2.98 2.00 -4.75
CA LEU A 53 2.47 3.03 -3.86
C LEU A 53 3.08 2.91 -2.46
N ALA A 54 3.20 1.70 -1.96
CA ALA A 54 3.77 1.48 -0.64
C ALA A 54 5.25 1.87 -0.63
N GLN A 55 5.96 1.56 -1.70
CA GLN A 55 7.37 1.90 -1.77
C GLN A 55 7.54 3.42 -1.77
N ALA A 56 6.69 4.13 -2.50
CA ALA A 56 6.75 5.58 -2.52
C ALA A 56 6.53 6.16 -1.12
N TYR A 57 5.61 5.55 -0.37
CA TYR A 57 5.34 5.99 0.98
C TYR A 57 6.58 5.79 1.87
N TYR A 58 7.19 4.61 1.80
CA TYR A 58 8.35 4.33 2.64
C TYR A 58 9.56 5.15 2.20
N ASP A 59 9.69 5.40 0.91
CA ASP A 59 10.76 6.26 0.43
C ASP A 59 10.60 7.68 0.97
N ALA A 60 9.38 8.16 1.03
CA ALA A 60 9.12 9.48 1.57
C ALA A 60 9.43 9.54 3.06
N LEU A 61 9.13 8.45 3.78
CA LEU A 61 9.47 8.41 5.19
C LEU A 61 10.98 8.43 5.40
N ASP A 62 11.71 7.69 4.58
CA ASP A 62 13.15 7.67 4.69
C ASP A 62 13.72 9.06 4.43
N ALA A 63 13.19 9.75 3.45
CA ALA A 63 13.66 11.10 3.15
C ALA A 63 13.40 12.03 4.31
N VAL A 64 12.26 11.88 4.96
CA VAL A 64 11.94 12.71 6.10
C VAL A 64 12.86 12.39 7.26
N GLU A 65 13.15 11.12 7.47
CA GLU A 65 14.03 10.74 8.53
C GLU A 65 15.43 11.27 8.30
N GLU A 66 15.90 11.23 7.08
CA GLU A 66 17.20 11.78 6.78
C GLU A 66 17.22 13.26 7.00
N ALA A 67 16.17 13.92 6.62
CA ALA A 67 16.09 15.34 6.83
C ALA A 67 16.03 15.67 8.31
N GLY A 68 15.54 14.75 9.10
CA GLY A 68 15.45 14.97 10.51
C GLY A 68 16.72 14.68 11.26
N ASP A 69 17.65 13.98 10.62
CA ASP A 69 18.88 13.67 11.26
C ASP A 69 19.55 14.84 11.91
N PRO A 70 19.62 15.97 11.27
CA PRO A 70 20.28 17.10 11.88
C PRO A 70 19.81 17.37 13.27
N MET A 71 18.61 17.01 13.56
CA MET A 71 18.13 17.28 14.87
C MET A 71 18.86 16.51 15.89
N GLU A 72 19.26 15.35 15.54
CA GLU A 72 19.94 14.55 16.47
C GLU A 72 21.28 15.12 16.77
N GLU A 73 21.85 15.74 15.79
CA GLU A 73 23.13 16.28 16.00
C GLU A 73 23.14 17.44 16.89
N ILE A 74 22.02 18.03 17.05
CA ILE A 74 21.91 19.11 17.93
C ILE A 74 22.30 18.71 19.31
N ASN A 75 22.09 17.48 19.57
CA ASN A 75 22.48 17.02 20.87
C ASN A 75 23.97 16.98 21.02
#